data_0c6df842e66b379f41b92dbd8bb405e9
#
_entry.id   0c6df842e66b379f41b92dbd8bb405e9
#
_cell.length_a   1.000
_cell.length_b   1.000
_cell.length_c   1.000
_cell.angle_alpha   90.00
_cell.angle_beta   90.00
_cell.angle_gamma   90.00
#
_symmetry.space_group_name_H-M   'P 1'
#
loop_
_entity.id
_entity.type
_entity.pdbx_description
1 polymer ?
#
loop_
_entity_poly.entity_id
_entity_poly.type
_entity_poly.pdbx_seq_one_letter_code
_entity_poly.pdbx_strand_id
1 'polypeptide(L)'
;GITREEAANAVGELFGTQPYYIGTYYSTWGVRDLEGKEWKFTYDGSIHTQRRNGNRYVYADSEYSTEMVSPKLEYGEMEKLQQVVRCLRSHGGKVNSSCGMHVHVDASNHTPRSLKNALTIMYSKEDILFKALQVNPSRVEQWCKKVRENVLEDIRKMPSGNMSMDKFRQLWYEERRMGGRSHSHYDDTRYYALNLHAVFDKGTVEWRCFNSTLHAGKVRANITLALAISAQAINQKCTHMRKTEISENPCFTFRTFLLRLGLIGPEYKNVRKHLLDHLEGDKAWRYDKNTYECLKRKQEER
;
A
#
# COMPACT_ATOMS: atom_id res chain seq x y z
N GLY A 1 18.13 8.33 12.56
CA GLY A 1 16.91 8.98 12.13
C GLY A 1 16.93 10.45 12.50
N ILE A 2 15.84 11.13 12.24
CA ILE A 2 15.59 12.53 12.61
C ILE A 2 14.34 12.59 13.48
N THR A 3 14.24 13.61 14.33
CA THR A 3 13.06 13.86 15.17
C THR A 3 11.90 14.40 14.33
N ARG A 4 10.70 14.47 14.92
CA ARG A 4 9.52 15.06 14.27
C ARG A 4 9.74 16.55 13.95
N GLU A 5 10.37 17.28 14.88
CA GLU A 5 10.71 18.69 14.69
C GLU A 5 11.72 18.90 13.57
N GLU A 6 12.83 18.12 13.56
CA GLU A 6 13.83 18.17 12.48
C GLU A 6 13.22 17.82 11.13
N ALA A 7 12.31 16.85 11.07
CA ALA A 7 11.60 16.49 9.84
C ALA A 7 10.69 17.64 9.36
N ALA A 8 9.98 18.30 10.28
CA ALA A 8 9.14 19.45 9.97
C ALA A 8 9.97 20.65 9.50
N ASN A 9 11.10 20.93 10.16
CA ASN A 9 12.02 22.00 9.77
C ASN A 9 12.58 21.77 8.35
N ALA A 10 13.06 20.57 8.06
CA ALA A 10 13.57 20.23 6.74
C ALA A 10 12.54 20.43 5.61
N VAL A 11 11.28 20.05 5.87
CA VAL A 11 10.20 20.23 4.88
C VAL A 11 9.73 21.68 4.83
N GLY A 12 9.78 22.43 5.95
CA GLY A 12 9.55 23.85 5.99
C GLY A 12 10.55 24.61 5.11
N GLU A 13 11.83 24.30 5.21
CA GLU A 13 12.88 24.85 4.33
C GLU A 13 12.60 24.53 2.85
N LEU A 14 12.20 23.28 2.54
CA LEU A 14 11.86 22.88 1.16
C LEU A 14 10.70 23.71 0.58
N PHE A 15 9.69 24.03 1.39
CA PHE A 15 8.52 24.79 0.97
C PHE A 15 8.70 26.31 1.12
N GLY A 16 9.74 26.76 1.82
CA GLY A 16 9.90 28.18 2.18
C GLY A 16 8.87 28.65 3.21
N THR A 17 8.41 27.79 4.10
CA THR A 17 7.38 28.06 5.12
C THR A 17 7.87 27.67 6.51
N GLN A 18 7.23 28.25 7.53
CA GLN A 18 7.62 27.96 8.93
C GLN A 18 6.82 26.77 9.46
N PRO A 19 7.47 25.75 10.03
CA PRO A 19 6.81 24.70 10.76
C PRO A 19 6.23 25.21 12.08
N TYR A 20 5.24 24.52 12.62
CA TYR A 20 4.60 24.86 13.88
C TYR A 20 4.20 23.61 14.67
N TYR A 21 4.23 23.73 15.99
CA TYR A 21 3.84 22.67 16.88
C TYR A 21 2.32 22.65 17.08
N ILE A 22 1.69 21.51 16.78
CA ILE A 22 0.22 21.32 16.88
C ILE A 22 -0.19 20.94 18.30
N GLY A 23 0.71 20.36 19.12
CA GLY A 23 0.48 20.11 20.54
C GLY A 23 -0.50 18.99 20.85
N THR A 24 -0.65 17.97 20.01
CA THR A 24 -1.49 16.80 20.28
C THR A 24 -0.80 15.81 21.21
N TYR A 25 -1.55 14.81 21.74
CA TYR A 25 -1.00 13.65 22.46
C TYR A 25 0.15 12.98 21.69
N TYR A 26 0.12 13.05 20.37
CA TYR A 26 1.13 12.48 19.49
C TYR A 26 2.32 13.42 19.21
N SER A 27 2.45 14.53 19.92
CA SER A 27 3.54 15.52 19.74
C SER A 27 3.76 15.87 18.26
N THR A 28 2.70 16.29 17.60
CA THR A 28 2.64 16.50 16.15
C THR A 28 3.19 17.87 15.77
N TRP A 29 4.01 17.91 14.73
CA TRP A 29 4.46 19.12 14.04
C TRP A 29 3.75 19.25 12.69
N GLY A 30 3.37 20.45 12.31
CA GLY A 30 2.73 20.80 11.05
C GLY A 30 3.62 21.67 10.18
N VAL A 31 3.51 21.48 8.88
CA VAL A 31 4.10 22.34 7.85
C VAL A 31 3.08 22.58 6.78
N ARG A 32 2.88 23.82 6.36
CA ARG A 32 2.00 24.12 5.21
C ARG A 32 2.85 24.33 3.96
N ASP A 33 2.43 23.71 2.86
CA ASP A 33 3.02 24.06 1.56
C ASP A 33 2.48 25.40 1.04
N LEU A 34 2.99 25.86 -0.10
CA LEU A 34 2.60 27.15 -0.70
C LEU A 34 1.11 27.22 -1.12
N GLU A 35 0.45 26.08 -1.21
CA GLU A 35 -1.00 26.00 -1.49
C GLU A 35 -1.83 25.92 -0.20
N GLY A 36 -1.16 26.01 0.97
CA GLY A 36 -1.81 25.94 2.29
C GLY A 36 -2.15 24.53 2.76
N LYS A 37 -1.78 23.47 2.02
CA LYS A 37 -2.00 22.09 2.43
C LYS A 37 -1.07 21.70 3.57
N GLU A 38 -1.63 21.07 4.60
CA GLU A 38 -0.91 20.74 5.84
C GLU A 38 -0.27 19.35 5.78
N TRP A 39 1.05 19.31 5.89
CA TRP A 39 1.87 18.12 6.09
C TRP A 39 2.14 17.95 7.57
N LYS A 40 2.01 16.71 8.11
CA LYS A 40 2.17 16.44 9.53
C LYS A 40 3.29 15.44 9.77
N PHE A 41 3.98 15.64 10.89
CA PHE A 41 4.99 14.73 11.43
C PHE A 41 4.55 14.36 12.84
N THR A 42 4.11 13.11 13.00
CA THR A 42 3.44 12.66 14.22
C THR A 42 4.14 11.43 14.81
N TYR A 43 3.90 11.19 16.09
CA TYR A 43 4.37 9.99 16.76
C TYR A 43 3.57 8.76 16.31
N ASP A 44 4.29 7.67 16.00
CA ASP A 44 3.70 6.34 15.80
C ASP A 44 4.33 5.34 16.78
N GLY A 45 3.53 4.84 17.72
CA GLY A 45 3.97 3.89 18.74
C GLY A 45 4.36 2.51 18.21
N SER A 46 4.05 2.19 16.95
CA SER A 46 4.46 0.93 16.32
C SER A 46 5.90 0.95 15.79
N ILE A 47 6.51 2.14 15.70
CA ILE A 47 7.88 2.29 15.21
C ILE A 47 8.88 1.96 16.32
N HIS A 48 9.70 0.96 16.10
CA HIS A 48 10.83 0.63 16.97
C HIS A 48 12.02 1.53 16.63
N THR A 49 12.14 2.63 17.34
CA THR A 49 13.19 3.64 17.12
C THR A 49 14.58 3.08 17.42
N GLN A 50 15.55 3.44 16.58
CA GLN A 50 16.93 2.96 16.69
C GLN A 50 17.92 4.09 16.41
N ARG A 51 19.02 4.12 17.16
CA ARG A 51 20.20 4.94 16.89
C ARG A 51 21.45 4.07 16.72
N ARG A 52 22.39 4.57 15.96
CA ARG A 52 23.68 3.91 15.82
C ARG A 52 24.56 4.22 17.05
N ASN A 53 25.15 3.17 17.62
CA ASN A 53 26.14 3.27 18.68
C ASN A 53 27.35 2.40 18.27
N GLY A 54 28.40 3.04 17.74
CA GLY A 54 29.50 2.34 17.09
C GLY A 54 29.02 1.49 15.90
N ASN A 55 29.24 0.19 15.94
CA ASN A 55 28.83 -0.77 14.90
C ASN A 55 27.48 -1.45 15.19
N ARG A 56 26.77 -1.07 16.26
CA ARG A 56 25.49 -1.66 16.65
C ARG A 56 24.37 -0.64 16.61
N TYR A 57 23.14 -1.14 16.39
CA TYR A 57 21.92 -0.34 16.59
C TYR A 57 21.39 -0.61 18.00
N VAL A 58 21.06 0.45 18.71
CA VAL A 58 20.43 0.43 20.02
C VAL A 58 19.11 1.20 19.98
N TYR A 59 18.22 0.98 20.94
CA TYR A 59 16.98 1.75 21.05
C TYR A 59 17.28 3.24 21.17
N ALA A 60 16.44 4.04 20.54
CA ALA A 60 16.43 5.50 20.64
C ALA A 60 15.14 5.99 21.30
N ASP A 61 15.13 7.24 21.74
CA ASP A 61 13.98 7.85 22.38
C ASP A 61 12.79 8.00 21.42
N SER A 62 11.59 8.10 21.96
CA SER A 62 10.33 8.19 21.20
C SER A 62 10.22 9.43 20.29
N GLU A 63 11.03 10.46 20.53
CA GLU A 63 11.12 11.65 19.65
C GLU A 63 11.57 11.32 18.22
N TYR A 64 12.35 10.24 18.06
CA TYR A 64 12.78 9.70 16.76
C TYR A 64 11.72 8.82 16.07
N SER A 65 10.58 8.55 16.74
CA SER A 65 9.43 7.94 16.06
C SER A 65 8.69 9.00 15.28
N THR A 66 8.84 9.00 13.98
CA THR A 66 8.29 10.01 13.09
C THR A 66 7.51 9.36 11.96
N GLU A 67 6.20 9.53 11.96
CA GLU A 67 5.33 9.23 10.83
C GLU A 67 5.06 10.53 10.06
N MET A 68 5.34 10.54 8.77
CA MET A 68 4.95 11.64 7.88
C MET A 68 3.56 11.35 7.33
N VAL A 69 2.62 12.25 7.57
CA VAL A 69 1.26 12.21 7.03
C VAL A 69 1.12 13.34 5.99
N SER A 70 0.92 12.96 4.73
CA SER A 70 0.66 13.93 3.66
C SER A 70 -0.77 14.48 3.75
N PRO A 71 -1.03 15.67 3.23
CA PRO A 71 -2.39 16.11 2.94
C PRO A 71 -3.02 15.22 1.86
N LYS A 72 -4.31 15.45 1.56
CA LYS A 72 -4.94 14.88 0.37
C LYS A 72 -4.28 15.46 -0.87
N LEU A 73 -3.69 14.59 -1.68
CA LEU A 73 -2.94 14.95 -2.88
C LEU A 73 -3.66 14.43 -4.13
N GLU A 74 -3.62 15.22 -5.17
CA GLU A 74 -3.99 14.78 -6.52
C GLU A 74 -2.80 14.06 -7.18
N TYR A 75 -3.07 13.22 -8.19
CA TYR A 75 -1.99 12.48 -8.88
C TYR A 75 -0.94 13.41 -9.52
N GLY A 76 -1.34 14.60 -9.95
CA GLY A 76 -0.45 15.64 -10.47
C GLY A 76 0.57 16.17 -9.46
N GLU A 77 0.31 16.02 -8.17
CA GLU A 77 1.20 16.45 -7.08
C GLU A 77 2.23 15.39 -6.66
N MET A 78 2.33 14.30 -7.41
CA MET A 78 3.25 13.19 -7.12
C MET A 78 4.71 13.67 -7.02
N GLU A 79 5.12 14.63 -7.85
CA GLU A 79 6.48 15.16 -7.79
C GLU A 79 6.74 15.93 -6.48
N LYS A 80 5.78 16.71 -5.99
CA LYS A 80 5.86 17.38 -4.68
C LYS A 80 6.11 16.37 -3.56
N LEU A 81 5.32 15.29 -3.52
CA LEU A 81 5.52 14.20 -2.55
C LEU A 81 6.91 13.57 -2.69
N GLN A 82 7.38 13.35 -3.91
CA GLN A 82 8.71 12.79 -4.15
C GLN A 82 9.83 13.73 -3.68
N GLN A 83 9.65 15.03 -3.80
CA GLN A 83 10.59 16.05 -3.28
C GLN A 83 10.65 16.00 -1.76
N VAL A 84 9.50 15.93 -1.07
CA VAL A 84 9.44 15.76 0.39
C VAL A 84 10.17 14.48 0.83
N VAL A 85 9.95 13.36 0.16
CA VAL A 85 10.64 12.10 0.48
C VAL A 85 12.17 12.21 0.29
N ARG A 86 12.62 12.88 -0.78
CA ARG A 86 14.06 13.12 -1.01
C ARG A 86 14.64 14.05 0.06
N CYS A 87 13.90 15.10 0.42
CA CYS A 87 14.27 16.04 1.48
C CYS A 87 14.47 15.32 2.81
N LEU A 88 13.49 14.55 3.26
CA LEU A 88 13.61 13.77 4.50
C LEU A 88 14.80 12.81 4.48
N ARG A 89 15.04 12.15 3.35
CA ARG A 89 16.20 11.28 3.17
C ARG A 89 17.52 12.02 3.27
N SER A 90 17.65 13.17 2.62
CA SER A 90 18.91 13.98 2.63
C SER A 90 19.21 14.56 4.01
N HIS A 91 18.20 14.84 4.83
CA HIS A 91 18.32 15.30 6.20
C HIS A 91 18.50 14.16 7.23
N GLY A 92 18.80 12.94 6.78
CA GLY A 92 19.15 11.83 7.67
C GLY A 92 17.97 10.96 8.14
N GLY A 93 16.78 11.13 7.57
CA GLY A 93 15.67 10.23 7.77
C GLY A 93 16.05 8.77 7.48
N LYS A 94 15.57 7.84 8.29
CA LYS A 94 15.83 6.39 8.16
C LYS A 94 14.53 5.63 8.38
N VAL A 95 14.46 4.45 7.76
CA VAL A 95 13.38 3.48 7.96
C VAL A 95 13.96 2.14 8.36
N ASN A 96 13.20 1.34 9.09
CA ASN A 96 13.55 -0.04 9.44
C ASN A 96 12.34 -0.98 9.20
N SER A 97 12.46 -2.25 9.59
CA SER A 97 11.44 -3.27 9.37
C SER A 97 10.13 -3.03 10.10
N SER A 98 10.10 -2.20 11.15
CA SER A 98 8.86 -1.84 11.85
C SER A 98 8.05 -0.75 11.13
N CYS A 99 8.70 0.00 10.21
CA CYS A 99 8.05 1.08 9.50
C CYS A 99 7.20 0.55 8.34
N GLY A 100 5.97 1.05 8.22
CA GLY A 100 5.07 0.81 7.09
C GLY A 100 4.84 2.06 6.25
N MET A 101 4.34 1.87 5.03
CA MET A 101 3.78 2.92 4.20
C MET A 101 2.33 2.58 3.92
N HIS A 102 1.43 3.49 4.25
CA HIS A 102 0.00 3.35 4.01
C HIS A 102 -0.42 4.29 2.88
N VAL A 103 -1.27 3.80 1.98
CA VAL A 103 -1.83 4.61 0.88
C VAL A 103 -3.34 4.63 1.04
N HIS A 104 -3.88 5.81 1.31
CA HIS A 104 -5.30 6.05 1.37
C HIS A 104 -5.79 6.58 0.02
N VAL A 105 -6.68 5.84 -0.62
CA VAL A 105 -7.34 6.23 -1.87
C VAL A 105 -8.77 6.63 -1.56
N ASP A 106 -9.24 7.75 -2.09
CA ASP A 106 -10.61 8.22 -1.90
C ASP A 106 -11.63 7.12 -2.28
N ALA A 107 -12.56 6.84 -1.37
CA ALA A 107 -13.58 5.82 -1.55
C ALA A 107 -14.89 6.37 -2.13
N SER A 108 -15.02 7.66 -2.40
CA SER A 108 -16.27 8.29 -2.88
C SER A 108 -16.79 7.66 -4.18
N ASN A 109 -15.90 7.19 -5.04
CA ASN A 109 -16.22 6.50 -6.30
C ASN A 109 -16.40 4.98 -6.16
N HIS A 110 -16.22 4.44 -4.94
CA HIS A 110 -16.40 3.02 -4.70
C HIS A 110 -17.85 2.68 -4.35
N THR A 111 -18.33 1.60 -4.93
CA THR A 111 -19.60 0.96 -4.63
C THR A 111 -19.36 -0.39 -3.92
N PRO A 112 -20.35 -1.03 -3.31
CA PRO A 112 -20.20 -2.38 -2.76
C PRO A 112 -19.63 -3.38 -3.78
N ARG A 113 -20.03 -3.24 -5.07
CA ARG A 113 -19.49 -4.05 -6.17
C ARG A 113 -17.99 -3.82 -6.35
N SER A 114 -17.55 -2.58 -6.40
CA SER A 114 -16.14 -2.27 -6.61
C SER A 114 -15.28 -2.63 -5.38
N LEU A 115 -15.80 -2.50 -4.17
CA LEU A 115 -15.12 -2.98 -2.95
C LEU A 115 -14.99 -4.50 -2.95
N LYS A 116 -16.03 -5.24 -3.35
CA LYS A 116 -15.98 -6.69 -3.59
C LYS A 116 -14.93 -7.04 -4.63
N ASN A 117 -14.86 -6.28 -5.73
CA ASN A 117 -13.85 -6.48 -6.76
C ASN A 117 -12.43 -6.24 -6.21
N ALA A 118 -12.20 -5.18 -5.45
CA ALA A 118 -10.92 -4.88 -4.83
C ALA A 118 -10.44 -6.03 -3.92
N LEU A 119 -11.33 -6.53 -3.05
CA LEU A 119 -11.05 -7.69 -2.20
C LEU A 119 -10.72 -8.94 -3.03
N THR A 120 -11.48 -9.19 -4.09
CA THR A 120 -11.28 -10.38 -4.95
C THR A 120 -9.96 -10.27 -5.72
N ILE A 121 -9.63 -9.09 -6.26
CA ILE A 121 -8.33 -8.85 -6.92
C ILE A 121 -7.20 -9.05 -5.92
N MET A 122 -7.34 -8.49 -4.72
CA MET A 122 -6.34 -8.64 -3.67
C MET A 122 -6.16 -10.11 -3.30
N TYR A 123 -7.22 -10.84 -2.95
CA TYR A 123 -7.17 -12.27 -2.65
C TYR A 123 -6.49 -13.07 -3.77
N SER A 124 -6.86 -12.80 -5.02
CA SER A 124 -6.29 -13.50 -6.18
C SER A 124 -4.80 -13.23 -6.40
N LYS A 125 -4.29 -12.08 -6.01
CA LYS A 125 -2.92 -11.61 -6.33
C LYS A 125 -2.02 -11.44 -5.12
N GLU A 126 -2.53 -11.55 -3.90
CA GLU A 126 -1.76 -11.19 -2.70
C GLU A 126 -0.46 -11.96 -2.55
N ASP A 127 -0.40 -13.25 -2.94
CA ASP A 127 0.81 -14.05 -2.78
C ASP A 127 1.95 -13.54 -3.67
N ILE A 128 1.68 -13.30 -4.95
CA ILE A 128 2.67 -12.74 -5.86
C ILE A 128 2.96 -11.26 -5.57
N LEU A 129 1.97 -10.51 -5.10
CA LEU A 129 2.12 -9.11 -4.71
C LEU A 129 3.02 -8.99 -3.48
N PHE A 130 2.82 -9.83 -2.46
CA PHE A 130 3.65 -9.83 -1.26
C PHE A 130 5.09 -10.24 -1.57
N LYS A 131 5.29 -11.22 -2.47
CA LYS A 131 6.61 -11.58 -2.98
C LYS A 131 7.27 -10.41 -3.71
N ALA A 132 6.56 -9.75 -4.63
CA ALA A 132 7.07 -8.62 -5.41
C ALA A 132 7.45 -7.42 -4.54
N LEU A 133 6.64 -7.11 -3.53
CA LEU A 133 6.84 -6.00 -2.60
C LEU A 133 7.79 -6.37 -1.45
N GLN A 134 8.22 -7.63 -1.36
CA GLN A 134 9.01 -8.14 -0.22
C GLN A 134 8.40 -7.76 1.13
N VAL A 135 7.07 -7.92 1.26
CA VAL A 135 6.38 -7.54 2.49
C VAL A 135 7.00 -8.27 3.67
N ASN A 136 7.42 -7.52 4.68
CA ASN A 136 8.08 -8.08 5.85
C ASN A 136 7.14 -9.08 6.56
N PRO A 137 7.55 -10.34 6.82
CA PRO A 137 6.71 -11.36 7.45
C PRO A 137 6.12 -10.93 8.79
N SER A 138 6.87 -10.23 9.64
CA SER A 138 6.37 -9.73 10.93
C SER A 138 5.23 -8.71 10.76
N ARG A 139 5.25 -7.93 9.67
CA ARG A 139 4.16 -7.01 9.34
C ARG A 139 2.92 -7.75 8.82
N VAL A 140 3.12 -8.84 8.06
CA VAL A 140 2.00 -9.66 7.57
C VAL A 140 1.22 -10.26 8.73
N GLU A 141 1.89 -10.70 9.78
CA GLU A 141 1.26 -11.28 10.95
C GLU A 141 0.48 -10.25 11.80
N GLN A 142 0.99 -9.01 11.90
CA GLN A 142 0.49 -8.01 12.84
C GLN A 142 -0.33 -6.90 12.16
N TRP A 143 0.15 -6.33 11.03
CA TRP A 143 -0.29 -5.04 10.52
C TRP A 143 -0.87 -5.06 9.10
N CYS A 144 -0.64 -6.12 8.33
CA CYS A 144 -1.13 -6.22 6.95
C CYS A 144 -1.47 -7.67 6.58
N LYS A 145 -2.38 -8.28 7.34
CA LYS A 145 -2.86 -9.65 7.13
C LYS A 145 -3.47 -9.81 5.74
N LYS A 146 -3.38 -11.02 5.21
CA LYS A 146 -4.02 -11.38 3.94
C LYS A 146 -5.55 -11.34 4.05
N VAL A 147 -6.21 -11.22 2.90
CA VAL A 147 -7.68 -11.24 2.82
C VAL A 147 -8.24 -12.54 3.41
N ARG A 148 -9.26 -12.43 4.25
CA ARG A 148 -9.97 -13.57 4.80
C ARG A 148 -10.89 -14.19 3.74
N GLU A 149 -10.68 -15.45 3.44
CA GLU A 149 -11.43 -16.17 2.41
C GLU A 149 -12.91 -16.28 2.73
N ASN A 150 -13.26 -16.65 3.95
CA ASN A 150 -14.65 -16.76 4.40
C ASN A 150 -15.44 -15.43 4.27
N VAL A 151 -14.86 -14.31 4.69
CA VAL A 151 -15.51 -12.99 4.52
C VAL A 151 -15.69 -12.67 3.04
N LEU A 152 -14.70 -12.98 2.21
CA LEU A 152 -14.81 -12.78 0.77
C LEU A 152 -15.89 -13.67 0.16
N GLU A 153 -15.98 -14.94 0.58
CA GLU A 153 -17.04 -15.85 0.14
C GLU A 153 -18.43 -15.33 0.49
N ASP A 154 -18.64 -14.86 1.72
CA ASP A 154 -19.93 -14.35 2.16
C ASP A 154 -20.32 -13.07 1.40
N ILE A 155 -19.38 -12.16 1.19
CA ILE A 155 -19.59 -10.99 0.34
C ILE A 155 -19.93 -11.41 -1.11
N ARG A 156 -19.34 -12.49 -1.63
CA ARG A 156 -19.56 -12.97 -3.00
C ARG A 156 -20.90 -13.67 -3.19
N LYS A 157 -21.41 -14.34 -2.16
CA LYS A 157 -22.76 -14.98 -2.20
C LYS A 157 -23.87 -13.96 -2.37
N MET A 158 -23.64 -12.69 -2.00
CA MET A 158 -24.65 -11.63 -2.16
C MET A 158 -24.79 -11.20 -3.62
N PRO A 159 -26.02 -11.12 -4.15
CA PRO A 159 -26.28 -10.56 -5.49
C PRO A 159 -25.79 -9.12 -5.60
N SER A 160 -25.01 -8.82 -6.63
CA SER A 160 -24.39 -7.49 -6.80
C SER A 160 -25.39 -6.34 -6.93
N GLY A 161 -26.62 -6.63 -7.43
CA GLY A 161 -27.68 -5.63 -7.58
C GLY A 161 -28.38 -5.23 -6.27
N ASN A 162 -28.28 -6.04 -5.24
CA ASN A 162 -29.00 -5.86 -3.97
C ASN A 162 -28.09 -5.53 -2.80
N MET A 163 -26.80 -5.31 -3.03
CA MET A 163 -25.85 -5.01 -1.98
C MET A 163 -25.76 -3.51 -1.74
N SER A 164 -26.36 -3.04 -0.64
CA SER A 164 -26.14 -1.69 -0.13
C SER A 164 -24.78 -1.59 0.57
N MET A 165 -24.30 -0.36 0.78
CA MET A 165 -23.07 -0.11 1.54
C MET A 165 -23.21 -0.59 3.00
N ASP A 166 -24.38 -0.43 3.61
CA ASP A 166 -24.66 -0.91 4.97
C ASP A 166 -24.61 -2.44 5.05
N LYS A 167 -25.14 -3.14 4.04
CA LYS A 167 -25.06 -4.59 3.99
C LYS A 167 -23.62 -5.08 3.80
N PHE A 168 -22.85 -4.40 2.95
CA PHE A 168 -21.42 -4.68 2.78
C PHE A 168 -20.66 -4.48 4.11
N ARG A 169 -20.94 -3.36 4.81
CA ARG A 169 -20.40 -3.06 6.14
C ARG A 169 -20.72 -4.15 7.16
N GLN A 170 -21.98 -4.62 7.20
CA GLN A 170 -22.36 -5.73 8.07
C GLN A 170 -21.53 -6.99 7.79
N LEU A 171 -21.39 -7.40 6.55
CA LEU A 171 -20.61 -8.58 6.16
C LEU A 171 -19.12 -8.43 6.50
N TRP A 172 -18.57 -7.23 6.34
CA TRP A 172 -17.17 -6.95 6.71
C TRP A 172 -16.88 -7.21 8.18
N TYR A 173 -17.86 -6.93 9.08
CA TYR A 173 -17.73 -7.06 10.53
C TYR A 173 -18.40 -8.31 11.12
N GLU A 174 -19.11 -9.11 10.32
CA GLU A 174 -20.03 -10.17 10.80
C GLU A 174 -19.41 -11.29 11.64
N GLU A 175 -18.14 -11.62 11.45
CA GLU A 175 -17.46 -12.63 12.27
C GLU A 175 -17.32 -12.27 13.75
N ARG A 176 -17.66 -11.06 14.14
CA ARG A 176 -17.47 -10.53 15.51
C ARG A 176 -18.75 -10.41 16.34
N ARG A 177 -19.80 -11.12 15.98
CA ARG A 177 -21.06 -11.11 16.75
C ARG A 177 -20.96 -11.57 18.20
N MET A 178 -19.82 -12.08 18.66
CA MET A 178 -19.56 -12.49 20.03
C MET A 178 -18.98 -11.39 20.93
N GLY A 179 -19.47 -10.15 20.83
CA GLY A 179 -19.29 -9.14 21.89
C GLY A 179 -18.23 -8.07 21.66
N GLY A 180 -17.71 -7.86 20.45
CA GLY A 180 -16.72 -6.80 20.16
C GLY A 180 -17.35 -5.53 19.57
N ARG A 181 -16.85 -4.36 19.96
CA ARG A 181 -17.21 -3.04 19.44
C ARG A 181 -16.82 -2.92 17.96
N SER A 182 -17.70 -3.29 17.06
CA SER A 182 -17.47 -3.42 15.59
C SER A 182 -17.22 -2.11 14.84
N HIS A 183 -17.08 -0.97 15.51
CA HIS A 183 -16.98 0.36 14.87
C HIS A 183 -16.01 1.30 15.57
N SER A 184 -15.13 0.79 16.42
CA SER A 184 -14.13 1.65 17.08
C SER A 184 -12.97 1.91 16.10
N HIS A 185 -12.34 3.08 16.22
CA HIS A 185 -11.13 3.44 15.47
C HIS A 185 -10.04 2.34 15.49
N TYR A 186 -10.00 1.54 16.55
CA TYR A 186 -9.04 0.44 16.76
C TYR A 186 -9.62 -0.94 16.41
N ASP A 187 -10.64 -1.04 15.57
CA ASP A 187 -11.14 -2.34 15.10
C ASP A 187 -10.01 -3.15 14.41
N ASP A 188 -9.85 -4.45 14.79
CA ASP A 188 -8.76 -5.28 14.26
C ASP A 188 -8.85 -5.53 12.75
N THR A 189 -10.03 -5.29 12.13
CA THR A 189 -10.18 -5.39 10.68
C THR A 189 -9.39 -4.32 9.94
N ARG A 190 -8.86 -3.31 10.64
CA ARG A 190 -7.90 -2.35 10.09
C ARG A 190 -6.54 -2.98 9.72
N TYR A 191 -6.19 -4.13 10.29
CA TYR A 191 -4.89 -4.77 10.13
C TYR A 191 -4.82 -5.73 8.94
N TYR A 192 -5.64 -5.53 7.92
CA TYR A 192 -5.53 -6.21 6.64
C TYR A 192 -4.70 -5.40 5.64
N ALA A 193 -4.03 -6.10 4.71
CA ALA A 193 -3.25 -5.48 3.64
C ALA A 193 -4.09 -4.53 2.77
N LEU A 194 -5.35 -4.90 2.54
CA LEU A 194 -6.41 -4.04 2.02
C LEU A 194 -7.38 -3.78 3.17
N ASN A 195 -7.26 -2.63 3.80
CA ASN A 195 -8.09 -2.23 4.92
C ASN A 195 -9.35 -1.51 4.44
N LEU A 196 -10.49 -2.20 4.47
CA LEU A 196 -11.80 -1.61 4.16
C LEU A 196 -12.52 -1.02 5.39
N HIS A 197 -12.02 -1.24 6.62
CA HIS A 197 -12.50 -0.49 7.78
C HIS A 197 -12.36 1.02 7.56
N ALA A 198 -11.29 1.46 6.92
CA ALA A 198 -11.06 2.86 6.56
C ALA A 198 -12.14 3.46 5.65
N VAL A 199 -12.88 2.65 4.89
CA VAL A 199 -14.02 3.13 4.08
C VAL A 199 -15.12 3.69 4.98
N PHE A 200 -15.37 3.04 6.13
CA PHE A 200 -16.44 3.38 7.05
C PHE A 200 -16.01 4.40 8.12
N ASP A 201 -14.70 4.48 8.40
CA ASP A 201 -14.11 5.37 9.41
C ASP A 201 -13.62 6.70 8.79
N LYS A 202 -12.97 6.63 7.62
CA LYS A 202 -12.28 7.77 7.00
C LYS A 202 -12.75 8.12 5.59
N GLY A 203 -13.65 7.32 5.00
CA GLY A 203 -14.05 7.48 3.60
C GLY A 203 -12.95 7.12 2.58
N THR A 204 -12.01 6.25 2.95
CA THR A 204 -10.89 5.86 2.09
C THR A 204 -10.71 4.35 2.02
N VAL A 205 -10.23 3.83 0.89
CA VAL A 205 -9.65 2.48 0.79
C VAL A 205 -8.18 2.58 1.17
N GLU A 206 -7.77 1.88 2.22
CA GLU A 206 -6.39 1.94 2.72
C GLU A 206 -5.59 0.70 2.31
N TRP A 207 -4.44 0.93 1.69
CA TRP A 207 -3.46 -0.09 1.31
C TRP A 207 -2.30 -0.09 2.30
N ARG A 208 -2.13 -1.20 3.06
CA ARG A 208 -1.15 -1.32 4.15
C ARG A 208 0.01 -2.26 3.86
N CYS A 209 0.01 -2.91 2.70
CA CYS A 209 0.99 -3.95 2.36
C CYS A 209 2.39 -3.43 2.00
N PHE A 210 2.60 -2.12 1.94
CA PHE A 210 3.89 -1.58 1.56
C PHE A 210 4.83 -1.42 2.75
N ASN A 211 6.06 -1.93 2.62
CA ASN A 211 7.13 -1.56 3.55
C ASN A 211 7.46 -0.08 3.38
N SER A 212 7.84 0.59 4.46
CA SER A 212 8.28 1.98 4.38
C SER A 212 9.56 2.13 3.57
N THR A 213 9.70 3.24 2.87
CA THR A 213 10.86 3.56 2.07
C THR A 213 11.05 5.06 1.91
N LEU A 214 12.29 5.54 1.93
CA LEU A 214 12.65 6.91 1.55
C LEU A 214 13.22 6.98 0.11
N HIS A 215 12.90 5.98 -0.72
CA HIS A 215 13.20 6.02 -2.14
C HIS A 215 12.00 6.55 -2.91
N ALA A 216 12.05 7.81 -3.35
CA ALA A 216 10.96 8.53 -4.00
C ALA A 216 10.32 7.78 -5.20
N GLY A 217 11.13 7.04 -5.98
CA GLY A 217 10.62 6.21 -7.07
C GLY A 217 9.81 4.99 -6.59
N LYS A 218 10.20 4.36 -5.47
CA LYS A 218 9.44 3.26 -4.86
C LYS A 218 8.13 3.78 -4.24
N VAL A 219 8.15 4.95 -3.59
CA VAL A 219 6.93 5.61 -3.09
C VAL A 219 5.94 5.84 -4.23
N ARG A 220 6.38 6.45 -5.33
CA ARG A 220 5.54 6.63 -6.53
C ARG A 220 5.01 5.30 -7.06
N ALA A 221 5.84 4.27 -7.14
CA ALA A 221 5.44 2.96 -7.65
C ALA A 221 4.34 2.30 -6.79
N ASN A 222 4.46 2.37 -5.47
CA ASN A 222 3.49 1.84 -4.51
C ASN A 222 2.13 2.57 -4.61
N ILE A 223 2.16 3.90 -4.67
CA ILE A 223 0.94 4.71 -4.83
C ILE A 223 0.27 4.41 -6.17
N THR A 224 1.05 4.39 -7.26
CA THR A 224 0.52 4.09 -8.60
C THR A 224 -0.11 2.70 -8.64
N LEU A 225 0.47 1.70 -7.98
CA LEU A 225 -0.10 0.36 -7.89
C LEU A 225 -1.43 0.35 -7.14
N ALA A 226 -1.52 1.01 -5.98
CA ALA A 226 -2.75 1.14 -5.19
C ALA A 226 -3.88 1.80 -6.00
N LEU A 227 -3.57 2.91 -6.68
CA LEU A 227 -4.51 3.62 -7.56
C LEU A 227 -4.95 2.75 -8.74
N ALA A 228 -4.04 2.05 -9.40
CA ALA A 228 -4.34 1.20 -10.54
C ALA A 228 -5.25 0.02 -10.17
N ILE A 229 -5.02 -0.62 -9.01
CA ILE A 229 -5.89 -1.70 -8.54
C ILE A 229 -7.27 -1.14 -8.14
N SER A 230 -7.33 0.03 -7.49
CA SER A 230 -8.59 0.69 -7.14
C SER A 230 -9.38 1.06 -8.40
N ALA A 231 -8.75 1.65 -9.40
CA ALA A 231 -9.37 1.98 -10.68
C ALA A 231 -9.88 0.73 -11.41
N GLN A 232 -9.10 -0.35 -11.45
CA GLN A 232 -9.56 -1.62 -12.03
C GLN A 232 -10.77 -2.17 -11.28
N ALA A 233 -10.77 -2.13 -9.96
CA ALA A 233 -11.89 -2.60 -9.15
C ALA A 233 -13.20 -1.84 -9.45
N ILE A 234 -13.10 -0.54 -9.69
CA ILE A 234 -14.24 0.32 -10.08
C ILE A 234 -14.73 -0.04 -11.49
N ASN A 235 -13.82 -0.13 -12.46
CA ASN A 235 -14.15 -0.29 -13.87
C ASN A 235 -14.58 -1.72 -14.24
N GLN A 236 -14.12 -2.71 -13.50
CA GLN A 236 -14.36 -4.11 -13.82
C GLN A 236 -15.77 -4.55 -13.43
N LYS A 237 -16.51 -5.21 -14.34
CA LYS A 237 -17.86 -5.69 -14.08
C LYS A 237 -17.88 -6.85 -13.07
N CYS A 238 -16.93 -7.79 -13.21
CA CYS A 238 -16.81 -8.95 -12.33
C CYS A 238 -15.34 -9.34 -12.13
N THR A 239 -15.09 -10.12 -11.08
CA THR A 239 -13.76 -10.65 -10.73
C THR A 239 -13.86 -12.12 -10.38
N HIS A 240 -12.76 -12.85 -10.53
CA HIS A 240 -12.66 -14.27 -10.22
C HIS A 240 -11.80 -14.51 -8.98
N MET A 241 -12.24 -15.41 -8.12
CA MET A 241 -11.60 -15.71 -6.85
C MET A 241 -10.39 -16.67 -6.97
N ARG A 242 -10.06 -17.11 -8.20
CA ARG A 242 -8.93 -18.02 -8.42
C ARG A 242 -7.62 -17.35 -8.02
N LYS A 243 -6.90 -17.97 -7.09
CA LYS A 243 -5.55 -17.54 -6.72
C LYS A 243 -4.59 -17.66 -7.91
N THR A 244 -3.70 -16.68 -8.02
CA THR A 244 -2.63 -16.72 -9.01
C THR A 244 -1.50 -17.58 -8.47
N GLU A 245 -1.25 -18.70 -9.13
CA GLU A 245 -0.10 -19.54 -8.83
C GLU A 245 1.20 -18.76 -9.09
N ILE A 246 2.14 -18.85 -8.16
CA ILE A 246 3.48 -18.33 -8.36
C ILE A 246 4.19 -19.31 -9.29
N SER A 247 4.27 -18.96 -10.57
CA SER A 247 4.94 -19.76 -11.59
C SER A 247 6.46 -19.75 -11.39
N GLU A 248 7.17 -20.60 -12.13
CA GLU A 248 8.63 -20.60 -12.20
C GLU A 248 9.20 -19.25 -12.67
N ASN A 249 8.39 -18.45 -13.37
CA ASN A 249 8.72 -17.08 -13.76
C ASN A 249 7.75 -16.07 -13.14
N PRO A 250 7.92 -15.73 -11.85
CA PRO A 250 7.08 -14.78 -11.15
C PRO A 250 7.19 -13.36 -11.74
N CYS A 251 8.36 -12.99 -12.29
CA CYS A 251 8.55 -11.70 -12.92
C CYS A 251 7.62 -11.50 -14.13
N PHE A 252 7.52 -12.47 -15.02
CA PHE A 252 6.59 -12.44 -16.15
C PHE A 252 5.13 -12.40 -15.68
N THR A 253 4.79 -13.24 -14.70
CA THR A 253 3.43 -13.31 -14.16
C THR A 253 2.98 -11.98 -13.57
N PHE A 254 3.83 -11.37 -12.74
CA PHE A 254 3.49 -10.09 -12.12
C PHE A 254 3.51 -8.93 -13.13
N ARG A 255 4.47 -8.92 -14.07
CA ARG A 255 4.47 -7.94 -15.17
C ARG A 255 3.19 -8.00 -15.98
N THR A 256 2.71 -9.19 -16.31
CA THR A 256 1.44 -9.37 -17.04
C THR A 256 0.27 -8.77 -16.24
N PHE A 257 0.25 -8.95 -14.94
CA PHE A 257 -0.75 -8.30 -14.07
C PHE A 257 -0.64 -6.77 -14.14
N LEU A 258 0.56 -6.19 -14.02
CA LEU A 258 0.77 -4.74 -14.10
C LEU A 258 0.28 -4.16 -15.45
N LEU A 259 0.53 -4.87 -16.55
CA LEU A 259 0.04 -4.45 -17.87
C LEU A 259 -1.50 -4.51 -17.96
N ARG A 260 -2.13 -5.52 -17.34
CA ARG A 260 -3.60 -5.62 -17.26
C ARG A 260 -4.22 -4.54 -16.38
N LEU A 261 -3.48 -3.99 -15.43
CA LEU A 261 -3.87 -2.81 -14.66
C LEU A 261 -3.76 -1.51 -15.47
N GLY A 262 -3.32 -1.55 -16.74
CA GLY A 262 -3.11 -0.37 -17.57
C GLY A 262 -1.76 0.31 -17.36
N LEU A 263 -0.85 -0.25 -16.56
CA LEU A 263 0.49 0.30 -16.36
C LEU A 263 1.39 -0.03 -17.58
N ILE A 264 0.98 0.47 -18.74
CA ILE A 264 1.65 0.29 -20.05
C ILE A 264 2.49 1.56 -20.33
N GLY A 265 3.09 1.73 -21.42
CA GLY A 265 3.74 2.97 -21.84
C GLY A 265 5.05 3.33 -21.14
N PRO A 266 5.76 4.33 -21.64
CA PRO A 266 7.03 4.82 -21.08
C PRO A 266 6.87 5.51 -19.74
N GLU A 267 5.74 6.17 -19.48
CA GLU A 267 5.43 6.89 -18.23
C GLU A 267 5.43 5.96 -17.02
N TYR A 268 5.05 4.67 -17.20
CA TYR A 268 5.07 3.67 -16.13
C TYR A 268 6.34 2.78 -16.14
N LYS A 269 7.34 3.07 -16.99
CA LYS A 269 8.57 2.27 -17.09
C LYS A 269 9.27 2.14 -15.74
N ASN A 270 9.43 3.25 -15.01
CA ASN A 270 10.08 3.27 -13.71
C ASN A 270 9.19 2.61 -12.62
N VAL A 271 7.88 2.78 -12.70
CA VAL A 271 6.92 2.09 -11.81
C VAL A 271 7.08 0.59 -11.96
N ARG A 272 6.98 0.06 -13.19
CA ARG A 272 7.20 -1.37 -13.45
C ARG A 272 8.58 -1.85 -13.03
N LYS A 273 9.63 -1.05 -13.25
CA LYS A 273 10.99 -1.38 -12.81
C LYS A 273 11.00 -1.65 -11.30
N HIS A 274 10.53 -0.70 -10.49
CA HIS A 274 10.56 -0.82 -9.02
C HIS A 274 9.68 -1.96 -8.50
N LEU A 275 8.53 -2.23 -9.12
CA LEU A 275 7.62 -3.29 -8.72
C LEU A 275 8.12 -4.70 -9.11
N LEU A 276 9.03 -4.81 -10.08
CA LEU A 276 9.59 -6.08 -10.56
C LEU A 276 11.00 -6.36 -10.04
N ASP A 277 11.64 -5.41 -9.34
CA ASP A 277 13.05 -5.47 -8.93
C ASP A 277 13.41 -6.72 -8.12
N HIS A 278 12.46 -7.27 -7.37
CA HIS A 278 12.68 -8.37 -6.43
C HIS A 278 12.13 -9.71 -6.92
N LEU A 279 11.68 -9.76 -8.16
CA LEU A 279 11.14 -10.98 -8.74
C LEU A 279 12.17 -11.61 -9.70
N GLU A 280 12.35 -12.91 -9.54
CA GLU A 280 13.19 -13.72 -10.40
C GLU A 280 12.49 -14.01 -11.74
N GLY A 281 13.29 -14.33 -12.75
CA GLY A 281 12.82 -14.72 -14.06
C GLY A 281 12.88 -13.61 -15.11
N ASP A 282 12.45 -13.94 -16.31
CA ASP A 282 12.47 -13.06 -17.47
C ASP A 282 11.21 -12.18 -17.54
N LYS A 283 11.41 -10.91 -17.87
CA LYS A 283 10.30 -9.92 -17.97
C LYS A 283 9.50 -10.07 -19.27
N ALA A 284 10.12 -10.56 -20.34
CA ALA A 284 9.53 -10.60 -21.66
C ALA A 284 8.96 -11.98 -22.01
N TRP A 285 9.58 -13.03 -21.54
CA TRP A 285 9.28 -14.40 -21.93
C TRP A 285 8.73 -15.21 -20.74
N ARG A 286 7.64 -15.92 -20.98
CA ARG A 286 7.01 -16.79 -19.97
C ARG A 286 7.89 -18.01 -19.67
N TYR A 287 8.49 -18.58 -20.70
CA TYR A 287 9.35 -19.75 -20.66
C TYR A 287 10.74 -19.37 -21.19
N ASP A 288 11.76 -20.07 -20.74
CA ASP A 288 13.07 -20.01 -21.39
C ASP A 288 12.98 -20.50 -22.87
N LYS A 289 14.01 -20.15 -23.64
CA LYS A 289 14.01 -20.43 -25.10
C LYS A 289 13.85 -21.92 -25.40
N ASN A 290 14.51 -22.79 -24.66
CA ASN A 290 14.48 -24.24 -24.90
C ASN A 290 13.12 -24.82 -24.58
N THR A 291 12.50 -24.42 -23.46
CA THR A 291 11.16 -24.80 -23.07
C THR A 291 10.12 -24.29 -24.09
N TYR A 292 10.29 -23.07 -24.61
CA TYR A 292 9.40 -22.52 -25.63
C TYR A 292 9.47 -23.31 -26.93
N GLU A 293 10.67 -23.65 -27.42
CA GLU A 293 10.87 -24.46 -28.60
C GLU A 293 10.29 -25.89 -28.46
N CYS A 294 10.46 -26.49 -27.29
CA CYS A 294 9.86 -27.79 -26.98
C CYS A 294 8.33 -27.75 -27.02
N LEU A 295 7.72 -26.74 -26.40
CA LEU A 295 6.27 -26.56 -26.42
C LEU A 295 5.73 -26.29 -27.81
N LYS A 296 6.45 -25.53 -28.62
CA LYS A 296 6.09 -25.27 -30.00
C LYS A 296 6.06 -26.54 -30.85
N ARG A 297 7.11 -27.38 -30.75
CA ARG A 297 7.15 -28.69 -31.45
C ARG A 297 5.97 -29.59 -31.04
N LYS A 298 5.64 -29.68 -29.74
CA LYS A 298 4.50 -30.46 -29.28
C LYS A 298 3.14 -29.92 -29.74
N GLN A 299 3.05 -28.65 -30.12
CA GLN A 299 1.82 -28.10 -30.72
C GLN A 299 1.73 -28.37 -32.22
N GLU A 300 2.86 -28.43 -32.91
CA GLU A 300 2.94 -28.75 -34.32
C GLU A 300 2.69 -30.26 -34.63
N GLU A 301 2.92 -31.11 -33.61
CA GLU A 301 2.67 -32.57 -33.66
C GLU A 301 1.23 -32.96 -33.31
N ARG A 302 0.36 -32.03 -32.95
CA ARG A 302 -1.06 -32.24 -32.62
C ARG A 302 -1.97 -31.74 -33.74
#